data_df4f44c988e70939e8a6e1f7e976d361
#
_entry.id   df4f44c988e70939e8a6e1f7e976d361
#
_cell.length_a   1.000
_cell.length_b   1.000
_cell.length_c   1.000
_cell.angle_alpha   90.00
_cell.angle_beta   90.00
_cell.angle_gamma   90.00
#
_symmetry.space_group_name_H-M   'P 1'
#
loop_
_entity.id
_entity.type
_entity.pdbx_description
1 polymer ?
#
loop_
_entity_poly.entity_id
_entity_poly.type
_entity_poly.pdbx_seq_one_letter_code
_entity_poly.pdbx_strand_id
1 'polypeptide(L)' 'MTADERPLATEAALNTELKSLLQRAHANGVDVEGGWECRNGSEYPDWDIIVTAVRKTEDSA' A
#
# COMPACT_ATOMS: atom_id res chain seq x y z
N MET A 1 -15.44 11.05 -10.04
CA MET A 1 -15.82 10.23 -9.45
C MET A 1 -14.99 9.21 -9.39
N THR A 2 -14.72 8.70 -8.52
CA THR A 2 -13.94 7.73 -8.46
C THR A 2 -14.58 6.60 -8.66
N ALA A 3 -14.10 5.84 -9.36
CA ALA A 3 -14.68 4.69 -9.63
C ALA A 3 -14.75 3.86 -8.52
N ASP A 4 -13.99 3.97 -7.58
CA ASP A 4 -13.94 3.05 -6.64
C ASP A 4 -14.39 3.55 -5.41
N GLU A 5 -15.60 3.58 -5.20
CA GLU A 5 -16.09 3.99 -4.04
C GLU A 5 -16.38 2.91 -3.12
N ARG A 6 -15.91 1.73 -3.30
CA ARG A 6 -16.19 0.64 -2.45
C ARG A 6 -15.53 0.87 -1.13
N PRO A 7 -16.15 0.57 -0.05
CA PRO A 7 -15.55 0.74 1.24
C PRO A 7 -14.40 -0.23 1.43
N LEU A 8 -13.40 0.16 2.12
CA LEU A 8 -12.32 -0.74 2.47
C LEU A 8 -12.67 -1.38 3.79
N ALA A 9 -13.55 -2.34 3.70
CA ALA A 9 -14.09 -2.92 4.89
C ALA A 9 -13.48 -4.26 5.26
N THR A 10 -12.61 -4.80 4.46
CA THR A 10 -12.01 -6.08 4.78
C THR A 10 -10.53 -6.02 4.56
N GLU A 11 -9.83 -6.96 5.14
CA GLU A 11 -8.40 -7.04 4.94
C GLU A 11 -8.07 -7.32 3.50
N ALA A 12 -8.88 -8.12 2.84
CA ALA A 12 -8.64 -8.43 1.45
C ALA A 12 -8.77 -7.20 0.57
N ALA A 13 -9.75 -6.36 0.85
CA ALA A 13 -9.93 -5.14 0.08
C ALA A 13 -8.76 -4.19 0.33
N LEU A 14 -8.33 -4.07 1.56
CA LEU A 14 -7.20 -3.24 1.88
C LEU A 14 -5.96 -3.73 1.16
N ASN A 15 -5.73 -5.01 1.19
CA ASN A 15 -4.55 -5.59 0.56
C ASN A 15 -4.55 -5.34 -0.94
N THR A 16 -5.69 -5.46 -1.58
CA THR A 16 -5.80 -5.23 -3.01
C THR A 16 -5.49 -3.78 -3.35
N GLU A 17 -6.04 -2.86 -2.57
CA GLU A 17 -5.79 -1.45 -2.82
C GLU A 17 -4.35 -1.08 -2.58
N LEU A 18 -3.75 -1.62 -1.55
CA LEU A 18 -2.37 -1.34 -1.24
C LEU A 18 -1.46 -1.83 -2.34
N LYS A 19 -1.72 -3.04 -2.84
CA LYS A 19 -0.95 -3.59 -3.91
C LYS A 19 -1.01 -2.69 -5.12
N SER A 20 -2.19 -2.26 -5.48
CA SER A 20 -2.38 -1.42 -6.64
C SER A 20 -1.67 -0.08 -6.47
N LEU A 21 -1.77 0.50 -5.31
CA LEU A 21 -1.16 1.76 -5.03
C LEU A 21 0.36 1.68 -5.15
N LEU A 22 0.94 0.65 -4.57
CA LEU A 22 2.39 0.50 -4.62
C LEU A 22 2.88 0.20 -6.03
N GLN A 23 2.12 -0.56 -6.77
CA GLN A 23 2.49 -0.84 -8.14
C GLN A 23 2.48 0.40 -9.00
N ARG A 24 1.48 1.23 -8.84
CA ARG A 24 1.39 2.46 -9.61
C ARG A 24 2.52 3.41 -9.26
N ALA A 25 2.82 3.52 -7.99
CA ALA A 25 3.89 4.41 -7.56
C ALA A 25 5.22 3.92 -8.10
N HIS A 26 5.45 2.63 -7.99
CA HIS A 26 6.71 2.06 -8.48
C HIS A 26 6.84 2.27 -9.98
N ALA A 27 5.77 2.07 -10.72
CA ALA A 27 5.81 2.23 -12.16
C ALA A 27 6.08 3.67 -12.56
N ASN A 28 5.76 4.61 -11.70
CA ASN A 28 6.02 6.00 -11.96
C ASN A 28 7.34 6.49 -11.38
N GLY A 29 8.18 5.58 -10.96
CA GLY A 29 9.51 5.96 -10.50
C GLY A 29 9.62 6.37 -9.06
N VAL A 30 8.61 6.15 -8.27
CA VAL A 30 8.67 6.51 -6.88
C VAL A 30 9.34 5.39 -6.10
N ASP A 31 10.26 5.75 -5.25
CA ASP A 31 10.92 4.76 -4.41
C ASP A 31 10.00 4.48 -3.24
N VAL A 32 9.27 3.39 -3.30
CA VAL A 32 8.29 3.08 -2.28
C VAL A 32 8.84 2.34 -1.10
N GLU A 33 10.08 1.85 -1.19
CA GLU A 33 10.64 1.14 -0.08
C GLU A 33 11.00 2.08 1.04
N GLY A 34 10.76 1.72 2.24
CA GLY A 34 11.12 2.53 3.40
C GLY A 34 9.97 2.76 4.31
N GLY A 35 10.09 3.70 5.17
CA GLY A 35 9.07 4.01 6.15
C GLY A 35 8.25 5.18 5.74
N TRP A 36 6.96 5.09 5.97
CA TRP A 36 6.05 6.15 5.62
C TRP A 36 5.22 6.52 6.83
N GLU A 37 5.16 7.79 7.11
CA GLU A 37 4.38 8.24 8.23
C GLU A 37 3.04 8.71 7.75
N CYS A 38 2.00 8.18 8.32
CA CYS A 38 0.66 8.60 7.97
C CYS A 38 0.08 9.28 9.19
N ARG A 39 0.16 10.59 9.21
CA ARG A 39 -0.32 11.35 10.35
C ARG A 39 -1.74 11.80 10.09
N ASN A 40 -2.58 11.55 11.03
CA ASN A 40 -3.99 11.86 10.87
C ASN A 40 -4.39 12.89 11.88
N GLY A 41 -5.55 13.35 11.81
CA GLY A 41 -6.02 14.31 12.77
C GLY A 41 -6.32 13.67 14.07
N SER A 42 -6.81 14.44 15.01
CA SER A 42 -7.01 13.92 16.35
C SER A 42 -8.06 12.85 16.41
N GLU A 43 -8.85 12.66 15.36
CA GLU A 43 -9.88 11.67 15.39
C GLU A 43 -9.41 10.31 15.03
N TYR A 44 -8.24 10.15 14.48
CA TYR A 44 -7.76 8.87 14.04
C TYR A 44 -6.35 8.65 14.52
N PRO A 45 -5.96 7.42 14.72
CA PRO A 45 -4.58 7.16 15.11
C PRO A 45 -3.61 7.49 13.97
N ASP A 46 -2.40 7.71 14.30
CA ASP A 46 -1.35 7.85 13.30
C ASP A 46 -0.76 6.49 13.04
N TRP A 47 -0.28 6.29 11.84
CA TRP A 47 0.28 5.00 11.47
C TRP A 47 1.65 5.16 10.89
N ASP A 48 2.51 4.22 11.18
CA ASP A 48 3.80 4.12 10.51
C ASP A 48 3.76 2.88 9.67
N ILE A 49 4.10 3.00 8.42
CA ILE A 49 4.06 1.89 7.49
C ILE A 49 5.45 1.62 6.98
N ILE A 50 5.85 0.37 7.00
CA ILE A 50 7.17 -0.01 6.51
C ILE A 50 6.98 -0.86 5.26
N VAL A 51 7.62 -0.49 4.20
CA VAL A 51 7.56 -1.24 2.95
C VAL A 51 8.93 -1.82 2.67
N THR A 52 9.00 -3.14 2.54
CA THR A 52 10.25 -3.79 2.25
C THR A 52 10.05 -4.70 1.06
N ALA A 53 11.01 -4.73 0.19
CA ALA A 53 10.95 -5.62 -0.96
C ALA A 53 11.19 -7.05 -0.53
N VAL A 54 10.41 -7.94 -1.08
CA VAL A 54 10.54 -9.35 -0.77
C VAL A 54 11.09 -10.03 -2.00
N ARG A 55 12.21 -10.83 -1.86
CA ARG A 55 12.75 -11.48 -2.95
C ARG A 55 11.90 -12.59 -3.36
N LYS A 56 11.56 -12.70 -4.59
CA LYS A 56 10.78 -13.80 -5.08
C LYS A 56 11.64 -14.98 -5.23
N THR A 57 11.15 -16.12 -4.86
CA THR A 57 11.83 -17.31 -5.06
C THR A 57 11.46 -17.79 -6.31
N GLU A 58 12.14 -17.84 -7.18
CA GLU A 58 11.74 -18.20 -8.35
C GLU A 58 11.81 -19.46 -8.65
N ASP A 59 12.10 -20.13 -8.20
CA ASP A 59 12.17 -21.36 -8.42
C ASP A 59 11.33 -21.81 -9.13
N SER A 60 10.77 -21.54 -9.16
CA SER A 60 9.99 -21.99 -9.71
C SER A 60 10.13 -22.15 -10.68
N ALA A 61 10.67 -22.09 -10.72
CA ALA A 61 10.82 -22.28 -11.67
C ALA A 61 10.33 -22.53 -12.07
#